data_ee36f33f51e154e483f29e1d0ce6637a
#
_entry.id   ee36f33f51e154e483f29e1d0ce6637a
#
_cell.length_a   1.000
_cell.length_b   1.000
_cell.length_c   1.000
_cell.angle_alpha   90.00
_cell.angle_beta   90.00
_cell.angle_gamma   90.00
#
_symmetry.space_group_name_H-M   'P 1'
#
loop_
_entity.id
_entity.type
_entity.pdbx_description
1 polymer ?
#
loop_
_entity_poly.entity_id
_entity_poly.type
_entity_poly.pdbx_seq_one_letter_code
_entity_poly.pdbx_strand_id
1 'polypeptide(L)'
;MKYFFLLISILSFLDCKSQKLSNEKKKFDEIFKLVSNKGKWGERDKKGTVNYIDNNKILSALKIPKKGISVSLSFDISIDSTQINHSHFDEFTDYDHQASSVEFRGYDWATDNYCISYHGFTVSHMDGLAHLGQNGKLYNDYDATKITSQGFEELGIEAFNEGIITK
;
A
#
# COMPACT_ATOMS: atom_id res chain seq x y z
N MET A 1 6.08 -54.30 1.86
CA MET A 1 5.06 -53.87 0.88
C MET A 1 4.18 -52.75 1.39
N LYS A 2 3.61 -52.74 2.61
CA LYS A 2 2.71 -51.68 3.10
C LYS A 2 3.34 -50.28 3.09
N TYR A 3 4.62 -50.10 3.43
CA TYR A 3 5.29 -48.80 3.46
C TYR A 3 5.65 -48.25 2.07
N PHE A 4 5.78 -49.07 1.08
CA PHE A 4 6.05 -48.68 -0.32
C PHE A 4 4.85 -47.99 -0.94
N PHE A 5 3.63 -48.49 -0.70
CA PHE A 5 2.41 -47.85 -1.16
C PHE A 5 2.12 -46.51 -0.46
N LEU A 6 2.50 -46.39 0.81
CA LEU A 6 2.36 -45.14 1.56
C LEU A 6 3.26 -44.04 0.99
N LEU A 7 4.50 -44.38 0.63
CA LEU A 7 5.47 -43.47 0.05
C LEU A 7 5.03 -42.94 -1.32
N ILE A 8 4.47 -43.80 -2.18
CA ILE A 8 3.94 -43.43 -3.49
C ILE A 8 2.73 -42.51 -3.36
N SER A 9 1.84 -42.72 -2.39
CA SER A 9 0.69 -41.84 -2.18
C SER A 9 1.08 -40.47 -1.70
N ILE A 10 2.09 -40.32 -0.82
CA ILE A 10 2.61 -39.04 -0.36
C ILE A 10 3.28 -38.26 -1.50
N LEU A 11 4.07 -38.94 -2.34
CA LEU A 11 4.68 -38.32 -3.52
C LEU A 11 3.66 -37.81 -4.52
N SER A 12 2.60 -38.54 -4.78
CA SER A 12 1.53 -38.10 -5.70
C SER A 12 0.73 -36.89 -5.16
N PHE A 13 0.54 -36.76 -3.85
CA PHE A 13 -0.08 -35.58 -3.23
C PHE A 13 0.84 -34.34 -3.29
N LEU A 14 2.15 -34.50 -3.17
CA LEU A 14 3.11 -33.42 -3.31
C LEU A 14 3.19 -32.90 -4.74
N ASP A 15 3.19 -33.79 -5.73
CA ASP A 15 3.17 -33.43 -7.15
C ASP A 15 1.89 -32.69 -7.54
N CYS A 16 0.73 -33.11 -7.06
CA CYS A 16 -0.54 -32.45 -7.33
C CYS A 16 -0.59 -31.03 -6.76
N LYS A 17 -0.09 -30.80 -5.54
CA LYS A 17 0.03 -29.46 -4.95
C LYS A 17 1.01 -28.59 -5.72
N SER A 18 2.17 -29.12 -6.09
CA SER A 18 3.18 -28.41 -6.86
C SER A 18 2.65 -27.95 -8.22
N GLN A 19 1.94 -28.83 -8.92
CA GLN A 19 1.37 -28.54 -10.22
C GLN A 19 0.23 -27.52 -10.16
N LYS A 20 -0.59 -27.54 -9.12
CA LYS A 20 -1.64 -26.55 -8.87
C LYS A 20 -1.02 -25.15 -8.62
N LEU A 21 -0.02 -25.04 -7.74
CA LEU A 21 0.71 -23.80 -7.47
C LEU A 21 1.38 -23.23 -8.73
N SER A 22 1.97 -24.09 -9.55
CA SER A 22 2.58 -23.69 -10.83
C SER A 22 1.55 -23.12 -11.81
N ASN A 23 0.37 -23.72 -11.89
CA ASN A 23 -0.71 -23.24 -12.76
C ASN A 23 -1.31 -21.91 -12.26
N GLU A 24 -1.49 -21.76 -10.96
CA GLU A 24 -1.95 -20.49 -10.34
C GLU A 24 -0.97 -19.37 -10.58
N LYS A 25 0.34 -19.62 -10.39
CA LYS A 25 1.38 -18.65 -10.70
C LYS A 25 1.38 -18.22 -12.16
N LYS A 26 1.27 -19.19 -13.09
CA LYS A 26 1.22 -18.90 -14.52
C LYS A 26 0.01 -18.02 -14.88
N LYS A 27 -1.16 -18.34 -14.33
CA LYS A 27 -2.37 -17.54 -14.51
C LYS A 27 -2.21 -16.13 -13.95
N PHE A 28 -1.59 -15.98 -12.78
CA PHE A 28 -1.28 -14.69 -12.20
C PHE A 28 -0.34 -13.89 -13.11
N ASP A 29 0.75 -14.50 -13.60
CA ASP A 29 1.71 -13.83 -14.47
C ASP A 29 1.07 -13.39 -15.82
N GLU A 30 0.12 -14.14 -16.34
CA GLU A 30 -0.66 -13.78 -17.54
C GLU A 30 -1.56 -12.57 -17.27
N ILE A 31 -2.31 -12.58 -16.16
CA ILE A 31 -3.15 -11.44 -15.75
C ILE A 31 -2.29 -10.20 -15.47
N PHE A 32 -1.19 -10.37 -14.76
CA PHE A 32 -0.28 -9.27 -14.44
C PHE A 32 0.23 -8.57 -15.71
N LYS A 33 0.62 -9.35 -16.73
CA LYS A 33 1.03 -8.79 -18.03
C LYS A 33 -0.12 -8.06 -18.73
N LEU A 34 -1.33 -8.59 -18.66
CA LEU A 34 -2.50 -8.01 -19.32
C LEU A 34 -2.90 -6.66 -18.72
N VAL A 35 -2.79 -6.50 -17.39
CA VAL A 35 -3.19 -5.27 -16.69
C VAL A 35 -2.05 -4.29 -16.46
N SER A 36 -0.82 -4.65 -16.81
CA SER A 36 0.36 -3.81 -16.59
C SER A 36 0.29 -2.52 -17.41
N ASN A 37 0.53 -1.40 -16.76
CA ASN A 37 0.68 -0.09 -17.38
C ASN A 37 2.14 0.33 -17.56
N LYS A 38 3.08 -0.60 -17.41
CA LYS A 38 4.51 -0.36 -17.58
C LYS A 38 4.79 0.35 -18.92
N GLY A 39 5.60 1.41 -18.86
CA GLY A 39 6.02 2.19 -20.02
C GLY A 39 4.95 3.07 -20.65
N LYS A 40 3.68 2.98 -20.23
CA LYS A 40 2.57 3.71 -20.85
C LYS A 40 2.75 5.23 -20.82
N TRP A 41 3.34 5.77 -19.76
CA TRP A 41 3.61 7.20 -19.57
C TRP A 41 5.12 7.52 -19.58
N GLY A 42 5.90 6.65 -20.21
CA GLY A 42 7.36 6.76 -20.31
C GLY A 42 8.09 5.98 -19.23
N GLU A 43 9.37 5.71 -19.50
CA GLU A 43 10.19 4.85 -18.63
C GLU A 43 10.47 5.44 -17.25
N ARG A 44 10.38 6.77 -17.09
CA ARG A 44 10.61 7.47 -15.84
C ARG A 44 9.33 7.81 -15.09
N ASP A 45 8.19 7.33 -15.55
CA ASP A 45 6.94 7.56 -14.85
C ASP A 45 6.92 6.90 -13.47
N LYS A 46 6.46 7.65 -12.47
CA LYS A 46 6.38 7.25 -11.06
C LYS A 46 4.94 7.29 -10.52
N LYS A 47 3.96 7.71 -11.34
CA LYS A 47 2.56 7.90 -10.96
C LYS A 47 1.66 6.73 -11.37
N GLY A 48 2.04 5.95 -12.37
CA GLY A 48 1.24 4.83 -12.84
C GLY A 48 -0.17 5.26 -13.26
N THR A 49 -1.19 4.53 -12.81
CA THR A 49 -2.60 4.80 -13.15
C THR A 49 -3.11 6.16 -12.68
N VAL A 50 -2.45 6.82 -11.73
CA VAL A 50 -2.80 8.18 -11.30
C VAL A 50 -2.69 9.19 -12.45
N ASN A 51 -1.87 8.91 -13.47
CA ASN A 51 -1.79 9.71 -14.69
C ASN A 51 -3.11 9.80 -15.49
N TYR A 52 -4.10 8.95 -15.21
CA TYR A 52 -5.43 9.10 -15.79
C TYR A 52 -6.25 10.24 -15.15
N ILE A 53 -5.78 10.80 -14.04
CA ILE A 53 -6.41 11.93 -13.36
C ILE A 53 -5.80 13.21 -13.93
N ASP A 54 -6.26 13.60 -15.10
CA ASP A 54 -5.88 14.83 -15.76
C ASP A 54 -6.69 16.05 -15.25
N ASN A 55 -6.34 17.24 -15.71
CA ASN A 55 -7.03 18.49 -15.34
C ASN A 55 -8.54 18.45 -15.64
N ASN A 56 -8.95 17.82 -16.74
CA ASN A 56 -10.37 17.70 -17.09
C ASN A 56 -11.10 16.79 -16.10
N LYS A 57 -10.48 15.73 -15.68
CA LYS A 57 -11.00 14.81 -14.66
C LYS A 57 -11.17 15.54 -13.32
N ILE A 58 -10.15 16.28 -12.89
CA ILE A 58 -10.19 17.09 -11.67
C ILE A 58 -11.32 18.12 -11.74
N LEU A 59 -11.38 18.93 -12.80
CA LEU A 59 -12.44 19.92 -12.98
C LEU A 59 -13.84 19.30 -13.01
N SER A 60 -13.95 18.12 -13.59
CA SER A 60 -15.20 17.36 -13.62
C SER A 60 -15.61 16.87 -12.22
N ALA A 61 -14.65 16.41 -11.41
CA ALA A 61 -14.89 15.99 -10.03
C ALA A 61 -15.32 17.17 -9.15
N LEU A 62 -14.68 18.32 -9.27
CA LEU A 62 -15.00 19.53 -8.51
C LEU A 62 -16.41 20.10 -8.79
N LYS A 63 -17.05 19.73 -9.89
CA LYS A 63 -18.45 20.09 -10.20
C LYS A 63 -19.49 19.21 -9.49
N ILE A 64 -19.09 18.08 -8.88
CA ILE A 64 -20.02 17.15 -8.24
C ILE A 64 -20.55 17.67 -6.90
N PRO A 65 -19.74 18.28 -6.02
CA PRO A 65 -20.21 18.74 -4.73
C PRO A 65 -21.34 19.77 -4.87
N LYS A 66 -22.44 19.60 -4.12
CA LYS A 66 -23.61 20.50 -4.13
C LYS A 66 -23.85 21.20 -2.81
N LYS A 67 -23.39 20.61 -1.71
CA LYS A 67 -23.68 21.08 -0.35
C LYS A 67 -22.45 21.55 0.41
N GLY A 68 -21.23 21.38 -0.12
CA GLY A 68 -19.99 21.70 0.58
C GLY A 68 -19.77 20.88 1.86
N ILE A 69 -20.36 19.70 1.93
CA ILE A 69 -20.19 18.76 3.06
C ILE A 69 -19.10 17.76 2.66
N SER A 70 -18.07 17.65 3.50
CA SER A 70 -17.06 16.61 3.40
C SER A 70 -17.36 15.48 4.40
N VAL A 71 -17.10 14.25 4.00
CA VAL A 71 -17.23 13.06 4.83
C VAL A 71 -15.93 12.30 4.76
N SER A 72 -15.27 12.11 5.91
CA SER A 72 -14.10 11.23 5.98
C SER A 72 -14.55 9.78 5.83
N LEU A 73 -13.83 9.04 5.01
CA LEU A 73 -13.97 7.57 4.89
C LEU A 73 -12.81 6.84 5.55
N SER A 74 -11.91 7.59 6.20
CA SER A 74 -10.81 7.02 6.98
C SER A 74 -11.32 6.61 8.37
N PHE A 75 -10.73 5.56 8.92
CA PHE A 75 -10.81 5.34 10.37
C PHE A 75 -10.01 6.42 11.09
N ASP A 76 -10.48 6.83 12.26
CA ASP A 76 -9.72 7.72 13.13
C ASP A 76 -8.48 6.98 13.65
N ILE A 77 -7.36 7.70 13.72
CA ILE A 77 -6.17 7.19 14.39
C ILE A 77 -6.45 7.20 15.89
N SER A 78 -6.51 6.03 16.51
CA SER A 78 -6.83 5.88 17.92
C SER A 78 -5.69 5.19 18.66
N ILE A 79 -5.37 5.68 19.85
CA ILE A 79 -4.48 5.02 20.81
C ILE A 79 -5.22 3.91 21.61
N ASP A 80 -6.54 3.84 21.50
CA ASP A 80 -7.33 2.81 22.17
C ASP A 80 -7.30 1.52 21.36
N SER A 81 -6.51 0.56 21.84
CA SER A 81 -6.36 -0.76 21.23
C SER A 81 -7.68 -1.55 21.11
N THR A 82 -8.72 -1.17 21.85
CA THR A 82 -10.04 -1.82 21.75
C THR A 82 -10.82 -1.36 20.54
N GLN A 83 -10.50 -0.21 19.97
CA GLN A 83 -11.12 0.31 18.74
C GLN A 83 -10.40 -0.14 17.48
N ILE A 84 -9.20 -0.69 17.61
CA ILE A 84 -8.42 -1.22 16.49
C ILE A 84 -8.98 -2.60 16.13
N ASN A 85 -9.40 -2.74 14.89
CA ASN A 85 -9.93 -4.01 14.38
C ASN A 85 -8.76 -4.97 14.16
N HIS A 86 -8.46 -5.80 15.14
CA HIS A 86 -7.33 -6.73 15.14
C HIS A 86 -7.51 -7.81 14.06
N SER A 87 -6.92 -7.58 12.89
CA SER A 87 -6.57 -8.67 11.96
C SER A 87 -5.21 -9.26 12.33
N HIS A 88 -4.89 -10.45 11.85
CA HIS A 88 -3.59 -11.10 12.11
C HIS A 88 -2.36 -10.28 11.67
N PHE A 89 -2.56 -9.15 11.00
CA PHE A 89 -1.52 -8.25 10.51
C PHE A 89 -1.36 -6.99 11.38
N ASP A 90 -2.19 -6.84 12.41
CA ASP A 90 -2.22 -5.64 13.25
C ASP A 90 -1.12 -5.62 14.33
N GLU A 91 -0.37 -6.70 14.48
CA GLU A 91 0.75 -6.80 15.43
C GLU A 91 1.86 -5.76 15.19
N PHE A 92 1.82 -5.09 14.02
CA PHE A 92 2.83 -4.12 13.62
C PHE A 92 2.35 -2.68 13.61
N THR A 93 1.09 -2.42 13.97
CA THR A 93 0.59 -1.04 14.06
C THR A 93 0.93 -0.48 15.43
N ASP A 94 1.94 0.36 15.48
CA ASP A 94 2.36 1.08 16.67
C ASP A 94 2.08 2.57 16.49
N TYR A 95 1.46 3.19 17.49
CA TYR A 95 1.13 4.60 17.51
C TYR A 95 1.55 5.20 18.84
N ASP A 96 2.38 6.21 18.78
CA ASP A 96 2.77 7.03 19.92
C ASP A 96 2.47 8.50 19.64
N HIS A 97 1.74 9.14 20.56
CA HIS A 97 1.43 10.55 20.50
C HIS A 97 1.85 11.23 21.79
N GLN A 98 2.67 12.23 21.67
CA GLN A 98 3.14 13.05 22.76
C GLN A 98 2.77 14.50 22.49
N ALA A 99 2.18 15.14 23.50
CA ALA A 99 1.93 16.56 23.48
C ALA A 99 2.70 17.23 24.62
N SER A 100 3.19 18.41 24.36
CA SER A 100 3.83 19.25 25.37
C SER A 100 3.34 20.68 25.28
N SER A 101 3.26 21.36 26.42
CA SER A 101 2.92 22.77 26.47
C SER A 101 4.05 23.56 27.09
N VAL A 102 4.30 24.76 26.57
CA VAL A 102 5.30 25.69 27.06
C VAL A 102 4.68 27.09 27.12
N GLU A 103 4.76 27.71 28.28
CA GLU A 103 4.41 29.14 28.43
C GLU A 103 5.57 30.00 27.92
N PHE A 104 5.29 30.96 27.06
CA PHE A 104 6.26 31.91 26.55
C PHE A 104 5.64 33.29 26.37
N ARG A 105 6.15 34.27 27.11
CA ARG A 105 5.73 35.67 27.04
C ARG A 105 4.22 35.88 27.26
N GLY A 106 3.60 35.14 28.16
CA GLY A 106 2.18 35.24 28.45
C GLY A 106 1.28 34.54 27.43
N TYR A 107 1.85 33.70 26.57
CA TYR A 107 1.14 32.82 25.65
C TYR A 107 1.41 31.36 25.99
N ASP A 108 0.38 30.54 25.95
CA ASP A 108 0.51 29.10 26.08
C ASP A 108 0.67 28.50 24.68
N TRP A 109 1.71 27.69 24.51
CA TRP A 109 1.99 26.97 23.27
C TRP A 109 1.86 25.49 23.51
N ALA A 110 1.20 24.79 22.58
CA ALA A 110 1.18 23.34 22.55
C ALA A 110 1.90 22.84 21.29
N THR A 111 2.63 21.77 21.44
CA THR A 111 3.27 21.04 20.35
C THR A 111 2.92 19.58 20.43
N ASP A 112 2.75 18.97 19.29
CA ASP A 112 2.45 17.54 19.18
C ASP A 112 3.56 16.83 18.42
N ASN A 113 3.85 15.62 18.85
CA ASN A 113 4.70 14.67 18.12
C ASN A 113 4.00 13.31 18.09
N TYR A 114 3.96 12.69 16.95
CA TYR A 114 3.42 11.32 16.81
C TYR A 114 4.29 10.48 15.89
N CYS A 115 4.41 9.19 16.23
CA CYS A 115 4.97 8.15 15.40
C CYS A 115 3.91 7.11 15.16
N ILE A 116 3.88 6.55 13.97
CA ILE A 116 2.90 5.52 13.60
C ILE A 116 3.53 4.51 12.65
N SER A 117 3.33 3.23 12.94
CA SER A 117 3.54 2.14 12.00
C SER A 117 2.20 1.82 11.34
N TYR A 118 1.94 2.37 10.16
CA TYR A 118 0.61 2.36 9.55
C TYR A 118 0.38 1.26 8.52
N HIS A 119 1.39 0.45 8.22
CA HIS A 119 1.23 -0.70 7.32
C HIS A 119 0.43 -1.79 8.01
N GLY A 120 -0.69 -2.17 7.39
CA GLY A 120 -1.67 -3.09 7.92
C GLY A 120 -3.06 -2.74 7.42
N PHE A 121 -4.10 -3.17 8.14
CA PHE A 121 -5.49 -2.96 7.75
C PHE A 121 -6.29 -2.08 8.72
N THR A 122 -5.64 -1.53 9.74
CA THR A 122 -6.30 -0.73 10.79
C THR A 122 -6.30 0.75 10.53
N VAL A 123 -5.30 1.26 9.83
CA VAL A 123 -5.13 2.68 9.54
C VAL A 123 -5.28 2.92 8.05
N SER A 124 -6.18 3.84 7.69
CA SER A 124 -6.33 4.26 6.30
C SER A 124 -5.09 5.01 5.85
N HIS A 125 -4.44 4.52 4.82
CA HIS A 125 -3.22 5.11 4.25
C HIS A 125 -3.17 4.90 2.74
N MET A 126 -2.21 5.52 2.10
CA MET A 126 -1.92 5.35 0.69
C MET A 126 -0.44 5.05 0.51
N ASP A 127 -0.15 4.01 -0.23
CA ASP A 127 1.21 3.60 -0.55
C ASP A 127 1.68 4.20 -1.88
N GLY A 128 2.96 4.52 -1.95
CA GLY A 128 3.65 4.74 -3.22
C GLY A 128 3.86 3.43 -3.98
N LEU A 129 4.23 3.52 -5.26
CA LEU A 129 4.41 2.33 -6.12
C LEU A 129 5.64 1.48 -5.76
N ALA A 130 6.45 1.92 -4.80
CA ALA A 130 7.57 1.15 -4.26
C ALA A 130 7.15 -0.01 -3.34
N HIS A 131 5.90 -0.02 -2.83
CA HIS A 131 5.45 -1.01 -1.84
C HIS A 131 5.09 -2.37 -2.46
N LEU A 132 5.00 -2.48 -3.78
CA LEU A 132 4.69 -3.75 -4.44
C LEU A 132 5.60 -3.96 -5.64
N GLY A 133 6.25 -5.10 -5.67
CA GLY A 133 7.11 -5.52 -6.78
C GLY A 133 6.97 -6.99 -7.10
N GLN A 134 7.55 -7.40 -8.21
CA GLN A 134 7.59 -8.78 -8.67
C GLN A 134 8.95 -9.10 -9.26
N ASN A 135 9.53 -10.25 -8.89
CA ASN A 135 10.81 -10.74 -9.42
C ASN A 135 11.95 -9.70 -9.31
N GLY A 136 12.04 -8.99 -8.16
CA GLY A 136 13.08 -7.98 -7.92
C GLY A 136 12.89 -6.66 -8.66
N LYS A 137 11.73 -6.45 -9.29
CA LYS A 137 11.36 -5.23 -9.99
C LYS A 137 10.10 -4.62 -9.40
N LEU A 138 10.11 -3.30 -9.29
CA LEU A 138 8.98 -2.44 -8.96
C LEU A 138 8.30 -1.95 -10.25
N TYR A 139 7.30 -1.09 -10.12
CA TYR A 139 6.67 -0.46 -11.27
C TYR A 139 7.71 0.14 -12.22
N ASN A 140 7.48 0.07 -13.53
CA ASN A 140 8.37 0.57 -14.59
C ASN A 140 9.79 0.00 -14.55
N ASP A 141 9.97 -1.22 -14.04
CA ASP A 141 11.28 -1.91 -13.89
C ASP A 141 12.28 -1.22 -12.96
N TYR A 142 11.84 -0.30 -12.13
CA TYR A 142 12.71 0.17 -11.06
C TYR A 142 13.22 -0.99 -10.22
N ASP A 143 14.45 -0.89 -9.78
CA ASP A 143 15.10 -1.99 -9.06
C ASP A 143 14.64 -2.03 -7.60
N ALA A 144 14.15 -3.18 -7.13
CA ALA A 144 13.70 -3.35 -5.75
C ALA A 144 14.85 -3.25 -4.73
N THR A 145 16.12 -3.37 -5.15
CA THR A 145 17.28 -3.15 -4.26
C THR A 145 17.44 -1.69 -3.83
N LYS A 146 16.69 -0.76 -4.46
CA LYS A 146 16.61 0.65 -4.08
C LYS A 146 15.74 0.90 -2.86
N ILE A 147 15.06 -0.12 -2.34
CA ILE A 147 14.38 -0.08 -1.04
C ILE A 147 15.44 -0.34 0.04
N THR A 148 15.63 0.63 0.92
CA THR A 148 16.64 0.57 1.98
C THR A 148 16.03 0.88 3.34
N SER A 149 16.79 0.71 4.41
CA SER A 149 16.38 1.14 5.76
C SER A 149 16.24 2.67 5.90
N GLN A 150 16.69 3.44 4.91
CA GLN A 150 16.53 4.90 4.85
C GLN A 150 15.27 5.31 4.06
N GLY A 151 14.52 4.36 3.54
CA GLY A 151 13.34 4.58 2.72
C GLY A 151 13.51 4.17 1.27
N PHE A 152 12.67 4.75 0.42
CA PHE A 152 12.65 4.49 -1.02
C PHE A 152 13.41 5.59 -1.74
N GLU A 153 14.37 5.21 -2.60
CA GLU A 153 15.04 6.17 -3.48
C GLU A 153 14.12 6.63 -4.62
N GLU A 154 13.17 5.76 -5.01
CA GLU A 154 12.28 5.95 -6.15
C GLU A 154 10.88 5.41 -5.84
N LEU A 155 9.85 5.92 -6.52
CA LEU A 155 8.47 5.45 -6.44
C LEU A 155 7.81 5.61 -5.06
N GLY A 156 8.30 6.52 -4.22
CA GLY A 156 7.68 6.84 -2.95
C GLY A 156 6.39 7.64 -3.12
N ILE A 157 5.72 7.90 -2.00
CA ILE A 157 4.42 8.61 -1.98
C ILE A 157 4.52 10.07 -2.45
N GLU A 158 5.70 10.66 -2.43
CA GLU A 158 5.96 12.02 -2.92
C GLU A 158 5.64 12.19 -4.41
N ALA A 159 5.55 11.08 -5.17
CA ALA A 159 5.08 11.13 -6.56
C ALA A 159 3.62 11.65 -6.68
N PHE A 160 2.86 11.64 -5.58
CA PHE A 160 1.47 12.08 -5.50
C PHE A 160 1.29 13.38 -4.67
N ASN A 161 2.35 14.18 -4.52
CA ASN A 161 2.35 15.41 -3.71
C ASN A 161 1.32 16.48 -4.15
N GLU A 162 0.84 16.39 -5.38
CA GLU A 162 -0.26 17.24 -5.89
C GLU A 162 -1.63 16.85 -5.31
N GLY A 163 -1.69 15.73 -4.60
CA GLY A 163 -2.93 15.14 -4.12
C GLY A 163 -3.74 14.46 -5.22
N ILE A 164 -4.81 13.79 -4.82
CA ILE A 164 -5.68 13.04 -5.73
C ILE A 164 -7.11 13.57 -5.61
N ILE A 165 -7.60 14.18 -6.68
CA ILE A 165 -8.98 14.64 -6.80
C ILE A 165 -9.60 13.93 -8.01
N THR A 166 -10.60 13.10 -7.77
CA THR A 166 -11.22 12.30 -8.84
C THR A 166 -12.68 11.98 -8.52
N LYS A 167 -13.37 11.33 -9.48
CA LYS A 167 -14.75 10.83 -9.37
C LYS A 167 -14.83 9.40 -9.91
#